data_447b05414f126fe0e03222b1c0e6111c
#
_entry.id   447b05414f126fe0e03222b1c0e6111c
#
_cell.length_a   1.000
_cell.length_b   1.000
_cell.length_c   1.000
_cell.angle_alpha   90.00
_cell.angle_beta   90.00
_cell.angle_gamma   90.00
#
_symmetry.space_group_name_H-M   'P 1'
#
loop_
_entity.id
_entity.type
_entity.pdbx_description
1 polymer ?
#
loop_
_entity_poly.entity_id
_entity_poly.type
_entity_poly.pdbx_seq_one_letter_code
_entity_poly.pdbx_strand_id
1 'polypeptide(L)'
;QMCIRDSLRAMPHDHVPSAIFTHPQIATVGLTEAQAREQGYEVTVKIQNFGDVAYGWAMEDSTGICKLVADRASGKLLGAHIMGPQASTLIQQLITAMAYGIDMRSFARSQYWIHPALPEVVENAVLGLEW
;
A
#
# COMPACT_ATOMS: atom_id res chain seq x y z
N GLN A 1 -18.29 -10.77 -2.83
CA GLN A 1 -18.64 -11.02 -3.51
C GLN A 1 -18.51 -12.20 -4.03
N MET A 2 -18.89 -12.72 -4.51
CA MET A 2 -18.89 -13.73 -4.82
C MET A 2 -19.24 -14.17 -5.92
N CYS A 3 -19.04 -14.74 -6.43
CA CYS A 3 -19.16 -15.06 -7.49
C CYS A 3 -19.81 -16.08 -7.67
N ILE A 4 -20.36 -16.33 -8.31
CA ILE A 4 -21.11 -17.17 -8.34
C ILE A 4 -21.21 -17.90 -9.44
N ARG A 5 -21.29 -18.01 -10.26
CA ARG A 5 -21.32 -18.54 -11.36
C ARG A 5 -21.30 -19.96 -11.27
N ASP A 6 -20.98 -20.60 -11.98
CA ASP A 6 -21.05 -21.91 -12.07
C ASP A 6 -20.11 -22.65 -11.28
N SER A 7 -19.03 -22.19 -10.94
CA SER A 7 -18.05 -22.94 -10.19
C SER A 7 -17.78 -22.24 -8.91
N LEU A 8 -17.64 -22.97 -7.86
CA LEU A 8 -17.28 -22.45 -6.58
C LEU A 8 -15.78 -22.51 -6.46
N ARG A 9 -15.16 -21.37 -6.21
CA ARG A 9 -13.75 -21.30 -6.00
C ARG A 9 -13.50 -20.69 -4.68
N ALA A 10 -12.52 -21.23 -3.95
CA ALA A 10 -12.08 -20.61 -2.72
C ALA A 10 -11.39 -19.29 -3.04
N MET A 11 -11.75 -18.25 -2.33
CA MET A 11 -11.04 -16.98 -2.42
C MET A 11 -9.75 -17.08 -1.63
N PRO A 12 -8.64 -16.61 -2.19
CA PRO A 12 -7.40 -16.56 -1.42
C PRO A 12 -7.55 -15.57 -0.27
N HIS A 13 -7.02 -15.93 0.88
CA HIS A 13 -7.11 -15.09 2.06
C HIS A 13 -5.77 -14.44 2.42
N ASP A 14 -4.78 -14.53 1.53
CA ASP A 14 -3.45 -14.03 1.83
C ASP A 14 -3.38 -12.51 1.91
N HIS A 15 -4.20 -11.81 1.17
CA HIS A 15 -4.13 -10.38 1.06
C HIS A 15 -5.49 -9.74 1.30
N VAL A 16 -6.18 -10.20 2.34
CA VAL A 16 -7.48 -9.66 2.69
C VAL A 16 -7.28 -8.31 3.36
N PRO A 17 -7.77 -7.23 2.76
CA PRO A 17 -7.61 -5.91 3.36
C PRO A 17 -8.68 -5.62 4.38
N SER A 18 -8.45 -4.62 5.20
CA SER A 18 -9.47 -4.07 6.06
C SER A 18 -9.42 -2.55 6.03
N ALA A 19 -10.57 -1.93 6.24
CA ALA A 19 -10.65 -0.48 6.27
C ALA A 19 -11.59 -0.05 7.38
N ILE A 20 -11.20 1.02 8.06
CA ILE A 20 -12.03 1.65 9.10
C ILE A 20 -12.37 3.04 8.59
N PHE A 21 -13.68 3.30 8.43
CA PHE A 21 -14.13 4.53 7.81
C PHE A 21 -14.37 5.61 8.86
N THR A 22 -13.33 5.89 9.61
CA THR A 22 -13.33 6.97 10.59
C THR A 22 -12.76 8.21 9.92
N HIS A 23 -12.48 9.22 10.73
CA HIS A 23 -11.84 10.43 10.24
C HIS A 23 -10.60 10.69 11.11
N PRO A 24 -9.44 10.36 10.59
CA PRO A 24 -9.09 9.87 9.24
C PRO A 24 -9.43 8.40 9.02
N GLN A 25 -9.51 8.00 7.75
CA GLN A 25 -9.69 6.59 7.41
C GLN A 25 -8.41 5.83 7.68
N ILE A 26 -8.57 4.54 7.99
CA ILE A 26 -7.43 3.64 8.17
C ILE A 26 -7.66 2.43 7.27
N ALA A 27 -6.68 2.09 6.46
CA ALA A 27 -6.76 0.92 5.59
C ALA A 27 -5.47 0.12 5.70
N THR A 28 -5.59 -1.19 5.80
CA THR A 28 -4.43 -2.07 5.92
C THR A 28 -4.59 -3.31 5.06
N VAL A 29 -3.47 -3.87 4.62
CA VAL A 29 -3.42 -5.14 3.93
C VAL A 29 -2.06 -5.78 4.22
N GLY A 30 -2.05 -7.11 4.38
CA GLY A 30 -0.81 -7.88 4.52
C GLY A 30 -0.18 -7.77 5.90
N LEU A 31 1.13 -7.95 5.93
CA LEU A 31 1.89 -8.09 7.16
C LEU A 31 2.27 -6.75 7.75
N THR A 32 2.35 -6.68 9.08
CA THR A 32 3.03 -5.56 9.73
C THR A 32 4.54 -5.78 9.61
N GLU A 33 5.28 -4.72 9.88
CA GLU A 33 6.75 -4.81 9.90
C GLU A 33 7.22 -5.90 10.85
N ALA A 34 6.66 -5.96 12.06
CA ALA A 34 7.03 -6.95 13.05
C ALA A 34 6.75 -8.37 12.57
N GLN A 35 5.58 -8.59 11.97
CA GLN A 35 5.22 -9.90 11.44
C GLN A 35 6.15 -10.32 10.31
N ALA A 36 6.50 -9.39 9.43
CA ALA A 36 7.39 -9.68 8.32
C ALA A 36 8.79 -10.08 8.81
N ARG A 37 9.31 -9.34 9.80
CA ARG A 37 10.61 -9.67 10.37
C ARG A 37 10.58 -11.01 11.07
N GLU A 38 9.50 -11.31 11.78
CA GLU A 38 9.35 -12.58 12.49
C GLU A 38 9.29 -13.75 11.51
N GLN A 39 8.74 -13.57 10.34
CA GLN A 39 8.69 -14.60 9.31
C GLN A 39 10.00 -14.76 8.53
N GLY A 40 11.00 -13.96 8.82
CA GLY A 40 12.33 -14.13 8.23
C GLY A 40 12.57 -13.39 6.94
N TYR A 41 11.69 -12.47 6.55
CA TYR A 41 11.90 -11.69 5.33
C TYR A 41 13.01 -10.65 5.53
N GLU A 42 13.66 -10.27 4.43
CA GLU A 42 14.62 -9.16 4.45
C GLU A 42 13.83 -7.88 4.27
N VAL A 43 13.35 -7.33 5.37
CA VAL A 43 12.35 -6.26 5.35
C VAL A 43 12.96 -4.91 5.02
N THR A 44 12.33 -4.18 4.09
CA THR A 44 12.56 -2.76 3.89
C THR A 44 11.25 -2.03 4.15
N VAL A 45 11.31 -0.88 4.80
CA VAL A 45 10.13 -0.13 5.22
C VAL A 45 10.27 1.32 4.80
N LYS A 46 9.16 1.89 4.35
CA LYS A 46 9.11 3.33 4.11
C LYS A 46 7.82 3.88 4.71
N ILE A 47 7.96 5.00 5.41
CA ILE A 47 6.81 5.77 5.88
C ILE A 47 6.82 7.09 5.12
N GLN A 48 5.75 7.34 4.38
CA GLN A 48 5.60 8.56 3.61
C GLN A 48 4.48 9.39 4.23
N ASN A 49 4.79 10.65 4.53
CA ASN A 49 3.78 11.55 5.06
C ASN A 49 2.95 12.14 3.93
N PHE A 50 1.64 12.27 4.15
CA PHE A 50 0.76 12.90 3.16
C PHE A 50 1.17 14.37 2.91
N GLY A 51 1.60 15.05 3.96
CA GLY A 51 1.99 16.46 3.86
C GLY A 51 3.19 16.72 2.98
N ASP A 52 3.94 15.67 2.63
CA ASP A 52 5.14 15.81 1.83
C ASP A 52 4.89 15.69 0.32
N VAL A 53 3.65 15.49 -0.09
CA VAL A 53 3.28 15.55 -1.50
C VAL A 53 2.43 16.80 -1.74
N ALA A 54 2.41 17.27 -2.98
CA ALA A 54 1.80 18.56 -3.32
C ALA A 54 0.35 18.67 -2.87
N TYR A 55 -0.45 17.65 -3.14
CA TYR A 55 -1.87 17.69 -2.80
C TYR A 55 -2.08 17.62 -1.29
N GLY A 56 -1.34 16.76 -0.61
CA GLY A 56 -1.41 16.67 0.85
C GLY A 56 -0.97 17.95 1.53
N TRP A 57 0.06 18.58 0.98
CA TRP A 57 0.52 19.88 1.49
C TRP A 57 -0.55 20.95 1.29
N ALA A 58 -1.18 20.97 0.13
CA ALA A 58 -2.23 21.94 -0.17
C ALA A 58 -3.46 21.74 0.74
N MET A 59 -3.71 20.51 1.17
CA MET A 59 -4.78 20.20 2.11
C MET A 59 -4.38 20.47 3.55
N GLU A 60 -3.13 20.87 3.79
CA GLU A 60 -2.58 21.08 5.13
C GLU A 60 -2.69 19.80 5.98
N ASP A 61 -2.52 18.66 5.36
CA ASP A 61 -2.57 17.40 6.08
C ASP A 61 -1.27 17.19 6.84
N SER A 62 -1.35 17.14 8.15
CA SER A 62 -0.18 16.96 9.00
C SER A 62 -0.13 15.59 9.67
N THR A 63 -1.12 14.73 9.44
CA THR A 63 -1.24 13.47 10.16
C THR A 63 -1.27 12.23 9.27
N GLY A 64 -1.61 12.37 8.00
CA GLY A 64 -1.72 11.22 7.11
C GLY A 64 -0.38 10.57 6.83
N ILE A 65 -0.36 9.24 6.84
CA ILE A 65 0.85 8.46 6.53
C ILE A 65 0.52 7.26 5.65
N CYS A 66 1.51 6.85 4.88
CA CYS A 66 1.47 5.60 4.13
C CYS A 66 2.72 4.81 4.50
N LYS A 67 2.54 3.67 5.14
CA LYS A 67 3.65 2.81 5.53
C LYS A 67 3.65 1.56 4.66
N LEU A 68 4.77 1.30 4.00
CA LEU A 68 4.94 0.12 3.18
C LEU A 68 5.98 -0.80 3.81
N VAL A 69 5.71 -2.11 3.72
CA VAL A 69 6.62 -3.15 4.19
C VAL A 69 6.87 -4.07 3.00
N ALA A 70 8.11 -4.21 2.60
CA ALA A 70 8.47 -4.99 1.42
C ALA A 70 9.64 -5.91 1.69
N ASP A 71 9.81 -6.90 0.82
CA ASP A 71 10.89 -7.87 0.90
C ASP A 71 11.98 -7.46 -0.08
N ARG A 72 13.17 -7.15 0.43
CA ARG A 72 14.29 -6.73 -0.40
C ARG A 72 14.76 -7.81 -1.35
N ALA A 73 14.65 -9.06 -0.93
CA ALA A 73 15.15 -10.17 -1.75
C ALA A 73 14.32 -10.38 -3.01
N SER A 74 12.98 -10.33 -2.88
CA SER A 74 12.09 -10.61 -4.01
C SER A 74 11.55 -9.36 -4.70
N GLY A 75 11.63 -8.22 -4.03
CA GLY A 75 11.03 -6.99 -4.52
C GLY A 75 9.52 -6.92 -4.30
N LYS A 76 8.95 -7.85 -3.55
CA LYS A 76 7.49 -7.92 -3.42
C LYS A 76 7.01 -7.17 -2.19
N LEU A 77 5.84 -6.58 -2.32
CA LEU A 77 5.19 -5.89 -1.21
C LEU A 77 4.62 -6.94 -0.25
N LEU A 78 4.92 -6.80 1.03
CA LEU A 78 4.44 -7.71 2.07
C LEU A 78 3.27 -7.13 2.84
N GLY A 79 3.19 -5.81 2.96
CA GLY A 79 2.11 -5.15 3.66
C GLY A 79 2.06 -3.67 3.36
N ALA A 80 0.88 -3.09 3.54
CA ALA A 80 0.65 -1.66 3.34
C ALA A 80 -0.36 -1.18 4.36
N HIS A 81 -0.07 -0.03 4.95
CA HIS A 81 -0.90 0.54 6.01
C HIS A 81 -1.01 2.03 5.78
N ILE A 82 -2.22 2.51 5.54
CA ILE A 82 -2.47 3.91 5.22
C ILE A 82 -3.44 4.49 6.22
N MET A 83 -3.11 5.65 6.76
CA MET A 83 -4.01 6.42 7.60
C MET A 83 -4.10 7.82 7.01
N GLY A 84 -5.30 8.24 6.63
CA GLY A 84 -5.49 9.55 6.05
C GLY A 84 -6.69 9.60 5.13
N PRO A 85 -6.92 10.76 4.48
CA PRO A 85 -8.05 10.88 3.57
C PRO A 85 -7.89 9.91 2.40
N GLN A 86 -8.99 9.27 2.03
CA GLN A 86 -9.04 8.32 0.93
C GLN A 86 -8.14 7.09 1.10
N ALA A 87 -7.82 6.72 2.35
CA ALA A 87 -6.96 5.56 2.59
C ALA A 87 -7.51 4.30 1.93
N SER A 88 -8.82 4.07 2.01
CA SER A 88 -9.45 2.89 1.43
C SER A 88 -9.36 2.88 -0.09
N THR A 89 -9.35 4.05 -0.72
CA THR A 89 -9.20 4.15 -2.18
C THR A 89 -7.74 3.98 -2.58
N LEU A 90 -6.84 4.62 -1.85
CA LEU A 90 -5.41 4.60 -2.19
C LEU A 90 -4.79 3.22 -2.06
N ILE A 91 -5.25 2.43 -1.09
CA ILE A 91 -4.65 1.12 -0.84
C ILE A 91 -4.99 0.11 -1.93
N GLN A 92 -6.02 0.34 -2.74
CA GLN A 92 -6.47 -0.65 -3.72
C GLN A 92 -5.37 -1.01 -4.72
N GLN A 93 -4.61 -0.04 -5.19
CA GLN A 93 -3.53 -0.34 -6.14
C GLN A 93 -2.45 -1.21 -5.51
N LEU A 94 -2.25 -1.06 -4.20
CA LEU A 94 -1.26 -1.88 -3.49
C LEU A 94 -1.77 -3.30 -3.28
N ILE A 95 -3.07 -3.46 -3.05
CA ILE A 95 -3.70 -4.78 -2.99
C ILE A 95 -3.52 -5.48 -4.33
N THR A 96 -3.74 -4.76 -5.43
CA THR A 96 -3.55 -5.30 -6.78
C THR A 96 -2.11 -5.72 -7.00
N ALA A 97 -1.17 -4.89 -6.58
CA ALA A 97 0.26 -5.22 -6.70
C ALA A 97 0.61 -6.50 -5.96
N MET A 98 0.04 -6.67 -4.76
CA MET A 98 0.28 -7.88 -3.97
C MET A 98 -0.37 -9.11 -4.62
N ALA A 99 -1.61 -8.95 -5.10
CA ALA A 99 -2.35 -10.07 -5.69
C ALA A 99 -1.67 -10.62 -6.93
N TYR A 100 -1.03 -9.77 -7.72
CA TYR A 100 -0.36 -10.19 -8.94
C TYR A 100 1.14 -10.33 -8.79
N GLY A 101 1.67 -10.17 -7.59
CA GLY A 101 3.10 -10.35 -7.33
C GLY A 101 3.97 -9.36 -8.07
N ILE A 102 3.53 -8.12 -8.21
CA ILE A 102 4.27 -7.11 -8.94
C ILE A 102 5.54 -6.74 -8.18
N ASP A 103 6.64 -6.63 -8.93
CA ASP A 103 7.92 -6.22 -8.35
C ASP A 103 7.87 -4.72 -8.05
N MET A 104 7.99 -4.38 -6.78
CA MET A 104 7.87 -2.98 -6.35
C MET A 104 9.08 -2.14 -6.75
N ARG A 105 10.19 -2.78 -7.12
CA ARG A 105 11.38 -2.04 -7.59
C ARG A 105 11.10 -1.28 -8.89
N SER A 106 10.13 -1.75 -9.68
CA SER A 106 9.76 -1.08 -10.91
C SER A 106 8.37 -0.45 -10.87
N PHE A 107 7.58 -0.72 -9.85
CA PHE A 107 6.16 -0.34 -9.78
C PHE A 107 5.95 1.15 -10.06
N ALA A 108 6.67 1.99 -9.32
CA ALA A 108 6.45 3.44 -9.44
C ALA A 108 7.06 4.01 -10.72
N ARG A 109 8.10 3.36 -11.24
CA ARG A 109 8.82 3.89 -12.40
C ARG A 109 8.24 3.44 -13.74
N SER A 110 7.32 2.49 -13.71
CA SER A 110 6.78 1.89 -14.93
C SER A 110 5.43 2.47 -15.33
N GLN A 111 4.97 3.50 -14.65
CA GLN A 111 3.67 4.09 -14.93
C GLN A 111 3.71 5.60 -14.75
N TYR A 112 2.76 6.28 -15.37
CA TYR A 112 2.60 7.71 -15.18
C TYR A 112 1.70 7.96 -13.98
N TRP A 113 1.98 9.04 -13.27
CA TRP A 113 1.21 9.41 -12.10
C TRP A 113 0.55 10.77 -12.33
N ILE A 114 -0.69 10.87 -11.87
CA ILE A 114 -1.42 12.14 -11.93
C ILE A 114 -0.84 13.10 -10.90
N HIS A 115 -0.55 14.31 -11.33
CA HIS A 115 -0.05 15.37 -10.46
C HIS A 115 -0.89 16.63 -10.66
N PRO A 116 -1.36 17.30 -9.59
CA PRO A 116 -1.23 16.92 -8.18
C PRO A 116 -2.38 16.02 -7.74
N ALA A 117 -2.08 14.93 -7.07
CA ALA A 117 -3.10 14.00 -6.59
C ALA A 117 -2.57 13.18 -5.44
N LEU A 118 -3.47 12.62 -4.64
CA LEU A 118 -3.08 11.80 -3.50
C LEU A 118 -2.35 10.50 -3.84
N PRO A 119 -2.58 9.84 -4.98
CA PRO A 119 -1.78 8.66 -5.31
C PRO A 119 -0.27 8.90 -5.32
N GLU A 120 0.17 10.15 -5.41
CA GLU A 120 1.60 10.45 -5.29
C GLU A 120 2.17 10.08 -3.91
N VAL A 121 1.33 9.98 -2.88
CA VAL A 121 1.77 9.46 -1.59
C VAL A 121 2.26 8.03 -1.77
N VAL A 122 1.53 7.21 -2.52
CA VAL A 122 1.92 5.83 -2.79
C VAL A 122 3.17 5.80 -3.67
N GLU A 123 3.22 6.63 -4.70
CA GLU A 123 4.40 6.71 -5.56
C GLU A 123 5.66 6.99 -4.75
N ASN A 124 5.61 8.03 -3.92
CA ASN A 124 6.77 8.43 -3.14
C ASN A 124 7.14 7.39 -2.08
N ALA A 125 6.14 6.72 -1.51
CA ALA A 125 6.41 5.64 -0.55
C ALA A 125 7.16 4.49 -1.24
N VAL A 126 6.73 4.10 -2.44
CA VAL A 126 7.38 3.02 -3.18
C VAL A 126 8.80 3.43 -3.57
N LEU A 127 8.97 4.66 -4.06
CA LEU A 127 10.29 5.15 -4.45
C LEU A 127 11.25 5.27 -3.27
N GLY A 128 10.73 5.42 -2.07
CA GLY A 128 11.54 5.53 -0.87
C GLY A 128 11.98 4.20 -0.26
N LEU A 129 11.46 3.09 -0.75
CA LEU A 129 11.92 1.78 -0.29
C LEU A 129 13.36 1.56 -0.75
N GLU A 130 14.17 0.96 0.13
CA GLU A 130 15.58 0.72 -0.17
C GLU A 130 15.80 -0.75 -0.51
N TRP A 131 16.46 -1.01 -1.62
CA TRP A 131 16.65 -2.37 -2.13
C TRP A 131 18.11 -2.86 -2.04
#